data_271adb31cc24b85de9635343103d9390
#
_entry.id   271adb31cc24b85de9635343103d9390
#
_cell.length_a   1.000
_cell.length_b   1.000
_cell.length_c   1.000
_cell.angle_alpha   90.00
_cell.angle_beta   90.00
_cell.angle_gamma   90.00
#
_symmetry.space_group_name_H-M   'P 1'
#
loop_
_entity.id
_entity.type
_entity.pdbx_description
1 polymer ?
#
loop_
_entity_poly.entity_id
_entity_poly.type
_entity_poly.pdbx_seq_one_letter_code
_entity_poly.pdbx_strand_id
1 'polypeptide(L)'
;MNCSNIMNLLKEYSACGISGIRGKKNALLCLICCMIVIVMTACCSVPAEKEYVVPEISIDSAAAPQAVVPESPQQLMYAYERTPAAEEPLTFKEIYVYLMEGYEKWLNVDAPFSSLAYFGTEVGTYGSLLRVPVRKKLPDLQRPVYLVATCQSMSLSHFVLDPQFKLRDPLIQELVAATEPYDGLDVDYEYIPGKDGRHFLEFLTHLKKKLGNKKLRVCVKARVRELQNDVYPYKKISEIADSIMVMAYDEHWSTSAPGEVASMDWCRRVAEYALSQVPAEKLVMGLPFYGRSWVEPKLNRAYRFPVLNDVLTENNVVKVERRDGVPWCEYDVTAHVSVWFDDAYSVIQRARMYKDMGVQRIAFWSMGQEDPEVWNYLQVED
;
A
#
# COMPACT_ATOMS: atom_id res chain seq x y z
N MET A 1 24.42 19.94 -3.51
CA MET A 1 25.63 20.69 -3.95
C MET A 1 26.84 19.97 -3.40
N ASN A 2 27.80 19.60 -4.25
CA ASN A 2 28.94 18.76 -3.88
C ASN A 2 29.98 19.60 -3.14
N CYS A 3 30.67 19.08 -2.11
CA CYS A 3 31.67 19.79 -1.29
C CYS A 3 32.76 20.51 -2.10
N SER A 4 33.11 19.99 -3.28
CA SER A 4 34.07 20.65 -4.20
C SER A 4 33.60 22.00 -4.70
N ASN A 5 32.30 22.22 -4.88
CA ASN A 5 31.77 23.50 -5.36
C ASN A 5 31.74 24.58 -4.27
N ILE A 6 31.62 24.16 -3.01
CA ILE A 6 31.65 25.07 -1.86
C ILE A 6 33.09 25.54 -1.59
N MET A 7 34.06 24.65 -1.71
CA MET A 7 35.49 24.98 -1.56
C MET A 7 36.00 25.96 -2.65
N ASN A 8 35.48 25.88 -3.86
CA ASN A 8 35.85 26.81 -4.92
C ASN A 8 35.21 28.20 -4.70
N LEU A 9 33.99 28.27 -4.23
CA LEU A 9 33.35 29.56 -3.84
C LEU A 9 34.07 30.25 -2.68
N LEU A 10 34.59 29.50 -1.70
CA LEU A 10 35.33 30.04 -0.58
C LEU A 10 36.72 30.54 -1.00
N LYS A 11 37.36 29.94 -2.02
CA LYS A 11 38.64 30.44 -2.59
C LYS A 11 38.49 31.73 -3.36
N GLU A 12 37.38 31.94 -4.08
CA GLU A 12 37.08 33.19 -4.77
C GLU A 12 36.80 34.35 -3.81
N TYR A 13 36.12 34.05 -2.66
CA TYR A 13 35.87 35.08 -1.63
C TYR A 13 37.13 35.48 -0.85
N SER A 14 38.10 34.60 -0.71
CA SER A 14 39.39 34.88 -0.03
C SER A 14 40.32 35.76 -0.87
N ALA A 15 40.12 35.85 -2.19
CA ALA A 15 40.93 36.64 -3.10
C ALA A 15 40.48 38.11 -3.25
N CYS A 16 39.28 38.46 -2.71
CA CYS A 16 38.81 39.83 -2.68
C CYS A 16 39.25 40.49 -1.38
N GLY A 17 40.36 41.28 -1.45
CA GLY A 17 41.01 41.95 -0.34
C GLY A 17 40.05 42.79 0.51
N ILE A 18 40.03 42.51 1.80
CA ILE A 18 39.30 43.28 2.81
C ILE A 18 40.08 44.57 3.12
N SER A 19 39.83 45.62 2.37
CA SER A 19 40.19 46.98 2.81
C SER A 19 38.90 47.82 2.88
N GLY A 20 38.40 48.05 4.10
CA GLY A 20 37.39 49.06 4.35
C GLY A 20 36.12 48.62 5.04
N ILE A 21 36.20 48.00 6.21
CA ILE A 21 35.01 47.77 7.04
C ILE A 21 35.14 48.51 8.38
N ARG A 22 34.53 49.69 8.49
CA ARG A 22 34.27 50.38 9.76
C ARG A 22 32.79 50.24 10.11
N GLY A 23 32.47 49.44 11.15
CA GLY A 23 31.17 49.42 11.78
C GLY A 23 30.91 48.14 12.60
N LYS A 24 30.49 48.28 13.86
CA LYS A 24 30.21 47.18 14.81
C LYS A 24 29.17 46.15 14.33
N LYS A 25 28.29 46.52 13.39
CA LYS A 25 27.28 45.62 12.82
C LYS A 25 27.87 44.54 11.86
N ASN A 26 28.95 44.87 11.19
CA ASN A 26 29.57 43.94 10.23
C ASN A 26 30.50 42.95 10.91
N ALA A 27 31.07 43.29 12.08
CA ALA A 27 31.84 42.34 12.90
C ALA A 27 30.94 41.21 13.46
N LEU A 28 29.70 41.55 13.83
CA LEU A 28 28.75 40.56 14.31
C LEU A 28 28.28 39.60 13.17
N LEU A 29 28.13 40.11 11.96
CA LEU A 29 27.78 39.31 10.78
C LEU A 29 28.90 38.34 10.40
N CYS A 30 30.16 38.76 10.48
CA CYS A 30 31.33 37.91 10.25
C CYS A 30 31.43 36.80 11.34
N LEU A 31 31.16 37.13 12.62
CA LEU A 31 31.15 36.16 13.69
C LEU A 31 30.03 35.11 13.55
N ILE A 32 28.85 35.54 13.09
CA ILE A 32 27.75 34.61 12.79
C ILE A 32 28.07 33.69 11.61
N CYS A 33 28.68 34.22 10.55
CA CYS A 33 29.11 33.42 9.41
C CYS A 33 30.22 32.41 9.80
N CYS A 34 31.20 32.81 10.64
CA CYS A 34 32.23 31.92 11.14
C CYS A 34 31.64 30.83 12.07
N MET A 35 30.67 31.16 12.91
CA MET A 35 29.98 30.17 13.75
C MET A 35 29.16 29.16 12.92
N ILE A 36 28.48 29.61 11.86
CA ILE A 36 27.74 28.72 10.93
C ILE A 36 28.71 27.78 10.20
N VAL A 37 29.87 28.24 9.81
CA VAL A 37 30.90 27.41 9.16
C VAL A 37 31.48 26.37 10.14
N ILE A 38 31.71 26.73 11.40
CA ILE A 38 32.20 25.82 12.44
C ILE A 38 31.14 24.76 12.78
N VAL A 39 29.84 25.13 12.85
CA VAL A 39 28.75 24.18 13.08
C VAL A 39 28.57 23.23 11.88
N MET A 40 28.72 23.75 10.66
CA MET A 40 28.62 22.92 9.45
C MET A 40 29.80 21.96 9.30
N THR A 41 31.02 22.35 9.71
CA THR A 41 32.19 21.43 9.69
C THR A 41 32.14 20.38 10.79
N ALA A 42 31.54 20.68 11.93
CA ALA A 42 31.31 19.69 13.01
C ALA A 42 30.22 18.65 12.66
N CYS A 43 29.24 19.01 11.81
CA CYS A 43 28.24 18.09 11.29
C CYS A 43 28.71 17.21 10.10
N CYS A 44 29.84 17.54 9.47
CA CYS A 44 30.37 16.78 8.33
C CYS A 44 31.41 15.72 8.70
N SER A 45 31.77 15.56 9.98
CA SER A 45 32.52 14.40 10.47
C SER A 45 31.57 13.28 10.82
N VAL A 46 30.88 12.71 9.84
CA VAL A 46 30.31 11.37 9.94
C VAL A 46 31.50 10.42 10.03
N PRO A 47 31.66 9.63 11.10
CA PRO A 47 32.67 8.57 11.13
C PRO A 47 32.39 7.67 9.90
N ALA A 48 33.46 7.27 9.20
CA ALA A 48 33.35 6.31 8.11
C ALA A 48 32.47 5.15 8.60
N GLU A 49 31.42 4.84 7.85
CA GLU A 49 30.60 3.65 8.09
C GLU A 49 31.56 2.48 8.23
N LYS A 50 31.66 1.94 9.41
CA LYS A 50 32.25 0.62 9.59
C LYS A 50 31.34 -0.31 8.80
N GLU A 51 31.89 -0.85 7.73
CA GLU A 51 31.28 -1.94 7.00
C GLU A 51 30.88 -3.00 8.04
N TYR A 52 29.55 -3.14 8.20
CA TYR A 52 29.01 -4.13 9.11
C TYR A 52 29.20 -5.47 8.40
N VAL A 53 30.31 -6.13 8.68
CA VAL A 53 30.50 -7.53 8.31
C VAL A 53 29.46 -8.30 9.10
N VAL A 54 28.37 -8.65 8.44
CA VAL A 54 27.42 -9.63 8.98
C VAL A 54 28.22 -10.89 9.21
N PRO A 55 28.36 -11.39 10.47
CA PRO A 55 29.05 -12.65 10.69
C PRO A 55 28.32 -13.68 9.83
N GLU A 56 29.06 -14.40 8.97
CA GLU A 56 28.55 -15.62 8.36
C GLU A 56 28.13 -16.55 9.50
N ILE A 57 26.84 -16.62 9.72
CA ILE A 57 26.26 -17.66 10.56
C ILE A 57 26.42 -18.92 9.73
N SER A 58 27.44 -19.73 10.06
CA SER A 58 27.48 -21.11 9.61
C SER A 58 26.27 -21.81 10.23
N ILE A 59 25.15 -21.80 9.50
CA ILE A 59 24.02 -22.68 9.80
C ILE A 59 24.59 -24.08 9.50
N ASP A 60 24.91 -24.81 10.53
CA ASP A 60 25.18 -26.24 10.42
C ASP A 60 23.97 -26.83 9.74
N SER A 61 24.15 -27.30 8.49
CA SER A 61 23.07 -27.76 7.62
C SER A 61 22.61 -29.15 8.06
N ALA A 62 21.90 -29.22 9.17
CA ALA A 62 20.86 -30.23 9.31
C ALA A 62 19.79 -29.84 8.27
N ALA A 63 19.75 -30.58 7.18
CA ALA A 63 19.02 -30.32 5.97
C ALA A 63 17.59 -29.80 6.27
N ALA A 64 17.40 -28.48 6.18
CA ALA A 64 16.09 -27.95 5.89
C ALA A 64 15.65 -28.58 4.57
N PRO A 65 14.43 -29.12 4.45
CA PRO A 65 13.95 -29.64 3.19
C PRO A 65 14.12 -28.55 2.15
N GLN A 66 14.92 -28.82 1.12
CA GLN A 66 15.10 -27.90 0.01
C GLN A 66 13.72 -27.66 -0.58
N ALA A 67 13.24 -26.43 -0.51
CA ALA A 67 12.05 -26.05 -1.24
C ALA A 67 12.34 -26.31 -2.71
N VAL A 68 11.73 -27.36 -3.26
CA VAL A 68 11.77 -27.64 -4.69
C VAL A 68 11.01 -26.49 -5.36
N VAL A 69 11.73 -25.56 -5.96
CA VAL A 69 11.11 -24.54 -6.81
C VAL A 69 10.64 -25.26 -8.07
N PRO A 70 9.34 -25.33 -8.36
CA PRO A 70 8.85 -26.02 -9.55
C PRO A 70 9.41 -25.35 -10.80
N GLU A 71 9.94 -26.15 -11.72
CA GLU A 71 10.49 -25.67 -13.01
C GLU A 71 9.41 -25.15 -13.98
N SER A 72 8.13 -25.37 -13.68
CA SER A 72 7.01 -24.82 -14.45
C SER A 72 5.74 -24.67 -13.60
N PRO A 73 4.82 -23.74 -13.96
CA PRO A 73 3.53 -23.58 -13.27
C PRO A 73 2.64 -24.83 -13.26
N GLN A 74 2.90 -25.81 -14.12
CA GLN A 74 2.10 -27.04 -14.27
C GLN A 74 2.46 -28.13 -13.24
N GLN A 75 3.44 -27.91 -12.36
CA GLN A 75 3.88 -28.89 -11.35
C GLN A 75 3.67 -28.45 -9.91
N LEU A 76 2.78 -27.49 -9.66
CA LEU A 76 2.41 -27.16 -8.29
C LEU A 76 1.68 -28.36 -7.66
N MET A 77 2.40 -29.13 -6.86
CA MET A 77 1.78 -30.11 -5.96
C MET A 77 1.25 -29.38 -4.72
N TYR A 78 -0.08 -29.32 -4.62
CA TYR A 78 -0.71 -28.77 -3.44
C TYR A 78 -0.59 -29.73 -2.26
N ALA A 79 -0.33 -29.21 -1.07
CA ALA A 79 -0.21 -30.01 0.16
C ALA A 79 -1.56 -30.49 0.71
N TYR A 80 -2.67 -30.16 0.05
CA TYR A 80 -4.03 -30.51 0.44
C TYR A 80 -4.89 -30.89 -0.78
N GLU A 81 -5.97 -31.64 -0.52
CA GLU A 81 -6.91 -32.01 -1.57
C GLU A 81 -7.69 -30.77 -2.07
N ARG A 82 -7.69 -30.57 -3.38
CA ARG A 82 -8.34 -29.45 -4.03
C ARG A 82 -9.81 -29.78 -4.35
N THR A 83 -10.68 -28.88 -3.99
CA THR A 83 -12.10 -28.96 -4.36
C THR A 83 -12.33 -28.20 -5.67
N PRO A 84 -12.97 -28.79 -6.70
CA PRO A 84 -13.35 -28.03 -7.90
C PRO A 84 -14.22 -26.82 -7.55
N ALA A 85 -13.88 -25.66 -8.11
CA ALA A 85 -14.52 -24.41 -7.71
C ALA A 85 -15.93 -24.23 -8.31
N ALA A 86 -16.14 -24.73 -9.53
CA ALA A 86 -17.40 -24.66 -10.24
C ALA A 86 -17.47 -25.71 -11.35
N GLU A 87 -18.67 -26.04 -11.82
CA GLU A 87 -18.87 -26.87 -13.03
C GLU A 87 -18.73 -26.02 -14.28
N GLU A 88 -19.26 -24.79 -14.24
CA GLU A 88 -19.21 -23.83 -15.36
C GLU A 88 -18.62 -22.49 -14.90
N PRO A 89 -17.92 -21.76 -15.77
CA PRO A 89 -17.37 -20.46 -15.45
C PRO A 89 -18.45 -19.43 -15.13
N LEU A 90 -18.12 -18.53 -14.22
CA LEU A 90 -18.97 -17.40 -13.84
C LEU A 90 -18.68 -16.23 -14.77
N THR A 91 -19.71 -15.69 -15.42
CA THR A 91 -19.59 -14.56 -16.34
C THR A 91 -19.94 -13.25 -15.63
N PHE A 92 -19.09 -12.24 -15.76
CA PHE A 92 -19.29 -10.89 -15.23
C PHE A 92 -19.16 -9.85 -16.33
N LYS A 93 -19.85 -8.71 -16.20
CA LYS A 93 -19.70 -7.57 -17.13
C LYS A 93 -18.30 -6.94 -17.05
N GLU A 94 -17.70 -6.96 -15.88
CA GLU A 94 -16.35 -6.49 -15.68
C GLU A 94 -15.64 -7.35 -14.63
N ILE A 95 -14.47 -7.83 -14.99
CA ILE A 95 -13.49 -8.42 -14.10
C ILE A 95 -12.28 -7.51 -14.14
N TYR A 96 -11.95 -6.89 -13.03
CA TYR A 96 -10.90 -5.94 -13.00
C TYR A 96 -9.81 -6.35 -11.99
N VAL A 97 -8.57 -6.18 -12.34
CA VAL A 97 -7.44 -6.65 -11.53
C VAL A 97 -6.51 -5.53 -11.16
N TYR A 98 -6.01 -5.56 -9.94
CA TYR A 98 -4.93 -4.70 -9.51
C TYR A 98 -3.57 -5.33 -9.82
N LEU A 99 -2.62 -4.52 -10.26
CA LEU A 99 -1.24 -4.90 -10.44
C LEU A 99 -0.34 -3.84 -9.80
N MET A 100 0.55 -4.26 -8.92
CA MET A 100 1.53 -3.37 -8.28
C MET A 100 2.65 -2.99 -9.25
N GLU A 101 3.11 -1.74 -9.28
CA GLU A 101 4.35 -1.36 -9.96
C GLU A 101 5.53 -2.18 -9.41
N GLY A 102 6.33 -2.73 -10.33
CA GLY A 102 7.43 -3.65 -10.01
C GLY A 102 7.03 -5.13 -10.05
N TYR A 103 5.73 -5.42 -10.21
CA TYR A 103 5.20 -6.78 -10.31
C TYR A 103 4.73 -7.13 -11.73
N GLU A 104 5.15 -6.37 -12.75
CA GLU A 104 4.72 -6.53 -14.15
C GLU A 104 4.99 -7.94 -14.71
N LYS A 105 6.03 -8.63 -14.21
CA LYS A 105 6.36 -10.00 -14.58
C LYS A 105 5.29 -11.02 -14.18
N TRP A 106 4.43 -10.67 -13.23
CA TRP A 106 3.34 -11.52 -12.76
C TRP A 106 2.01 -11.27 -13.49
N LEU A 107 2.00 -10.32 -14.43
CA LEU A 107 0.81 -10.03 -15.21
C LEU A 107 0.50 -11.21 -16.16
N ASN A 108 -0.58 -11.91 -15.85
CA ASN A 108 -1.12 -12.92 -16.76
C ASN A 108 -2.03 -12.23 -17.80
N VAL A 109 -1.51 -11.98 -19.00
CA VAL A 109 -2.24 -11.32 -20.08
C VAL A 109 -3.37 -12.18 -20.67
N ASP A 110 -3.30 -13.49 -20.50
CA ASP A 110 -4.29 -14.44 -21.00
C ASP A 110 -5.46 -14.65 -20.02
N ALA A 111 -5.34 -14.14 -18.78
CA ALA A 111 -6.43 -14.20 -17.82
C ALA A 111 -7.66 -13.41 -18.29
N PRO A 112 -8.88 -13.88 -17.97
CA PRO A 112 -10.13 -13.27 -18.43
C PRO A 112 -10.50 -12.03 -17.60
N PHE A 113 -9.68 -10.97 -17.62
CA PHE A 113 -10.01 -9.68 -17.04
C PHE A 113 -10.31 -8.65 -18.11
N SER A 114 -11.20 -7.71 -17.81
CA SER A 114 -11.64 -6.66 -18.74
C SER A 114 -10.89 -5.34 -18.57
N SER A 115 -10.30 -5.09 -17.40
CA SER A 115 -9.53 -3.86 -17.14
C SER A 115 -8.48 -4.06 -16.04
N LEU A 116 -7.43 -3.24 -16.08
CA LEU A 116 -6.29 -3.28 -15.16
C LEU A 116 -6.20 -1.99 -14.34
N ALA A 117 -6.01 -2.09 -13.04
CA ALA A 117 -5.63 -0.99 -12.16
C ALA A 117 -4.13 -1.06 -11.84
N TYR A 118 -3.35 -0.13 -12.37
CA TYR A 118 -1.90 -0.10 -12.18
C TYR A 118 -1.56 0.75 -10.98
N PHE A 119 -1.17 0.07 -9.91
CA PHE A 119 -0.99 0.62 -8.58
C PHE A 119 0.45 1.09 -8.37
N GLY A 120 0.63 2.29 -7.82
CA GLY A 120 1.95 2.79 -7.44
C GLY A 120 2.08 4.31 -7.37
N THR A 121 1.02 5.08 -7.66
CA THR A 121 1.05 6.53 -7.47
C THR A 121 0.74 6.89 -6.03
N GLU A 122 1.61 7.67 -5.41
CA GLU A 122 1.50 8.09 -4.02
C GLU A 122 1.55 9.61 -3.90
N VAL A 123 0.64 10.16 -3.10
CA VAL A 123 0.62 11.59 -2.76
C VAL A 123 1.71 11.89 -1.74
N GLY A 124 2.54 12.88 -2.03
CA GLY A 124 3.63 13.34 -1.17
C GLY A 124 3.25 14.49 -0.24
N THR A 125 4.17 14.83 0.65
CA THR A 125 3.98 15.75 1.79
C THR A 125 3.47 17.15 1.38
N TYR A 126 3.80 17.61 0.17
CA TYR A 126 3.39 18.93 -0.32
C TYR A 126 2.22 18.88 -1.31
N GLY A 127 1.49 17.77 -1.36
CA GLY A 127 0.39 17.58 -2.30
C GLY A 127 0.84 17.30 -3.75
N SER A 128 2.14 17.11 -3.97
CA SER A 128 2.70 16.63 -5.24
C SER A 128 2.70 15.09 -5.27
N LEU A 129 2.83 14.50 -6.45
CA LEU A 129 2.97 13.06 -6.59
C LEU A 129 4.43 12.65 -6.37
N LEU A 130 4.68 11.71 -5.45
CA LEU A 130 6.02 11.18 -5.18
C LEU A 130 6.48 10.23 -6.28
N ARG A 131 5.55 9.49 -6.85
CA ARG A 131 5.81 8.46 -7.84
C ARG A 131 4.59 8.31 -8.74
N VAL A 132 4.84 8.08 -10.02
CA VAL A 132 3.80 7.74 -11.00
C VAL A 132 4.32 6.55 -11.80
N PRO A 133 3.63 5.41 -11.80
CA PRO A 133 4.00 4.26 -12.61
C PRO A 133 4.10 4.62 -14.10
N VAL A 134 5.04 4.01 -14.79
CA VAL A 134 5.25 4.28 -16.21
C VAL A 134 4.42 3.30 -17.04
N ARG A 135 3.36 3.81 -17.71
CA ARG A 135 2.44 2.99 -18.53
C ARG A 135 3.15 2.05 -19.53
N LYS A 136 4.30 2.48 -20.07
CA LYS A 136 5.09 1.71 -21.03
C LYS A 136 5.81 0.49 -20.45
N LYS A 137 5.83 0.30 -19.13
CA LYS A 137 6.30 -0.93 -18.49
C LYS A 137 5.31 -2.09 -18.68
N LEU A 138 4.04 -1.78 -18.93
CA LEU A 138 3.03 -2.77 -19.24
C LEU A 138 3.05 -3.10 -20.74
N PRO A 139 2.73 -4.34 -21.14
CA PRO A 139 2.55 -4.69 -22.54
C PRO A 139 1.40 -3.87 -23.16
N ASP A 140 1.26 -3.95 -24.47
CA ASP A 140 0.13 -3.37 -25.18
C ASP A 140 -1.13 -4.22 -24.90
N LEU A 141 -1.86 -3.80 -23.86
CA LEU A 141 -3.12 -4.42 -23.47
C LEU A 141 -4.25 -3.80 -24.30
N GLN A 142 -4.99 -4.62 -25.03
CA GLN A 142 -6.21 -4.18 -25.73
C GLN A 142 -7.39 -4.02 -24.73
N ARG A 143 -7.09 -3.51 -23.54
CA ARG A 143 -7.98 -3.37 -22.38
C ARG A 143 -7.68 -2.07 -21.66
N PRO A 144 -8.68 -1.39 -21.09
CA PRO A 144 -8.47 -0.18 -20.29
C PRO A 144 -7.52 -0.39 -19.13
N VAL A 145 -6.65 0.60 -18.92
CA VAL A 145 -5.70 0.63 -17.79
C VAL A 145 -5.92 1.91 -17.00
N TYR A 146 -6.15 1.75 -15.71
CA TYR A 146 -6.38 2.84 -14.77
C TYR A 146 -5.14 3.09 -13.92
N LEU A 147 -4.79 4.35 -13.73
CA LEU A 147 -3.78 4.74 -12.74
C LEU A 147 -4.39 4.67 -11.34
N VAL A 148 -3.73 4.05 -10.37
CA VAL A 148 -4.20 4.06 -8.97
C VAL A 148 -3.41 5.07 -8.17
N ALA A 149 -4.11 5.99 -7.50
CA ALA A 149 -3.52 7.00 -6.63
C ALA A 149 -3.91 6.78 -5.17
N THR A 150 -2.89 6.73 -4.29
CA THR A 150 -3.04 6.53 -2.85
C THR A 150 -2.60 7.72 -2.02
N CYS A 151 -3.14 7.83 -0.81
CA CYS A 151 -2.67 8.76 0.20
C CYS A 151 -2.53 8.02 1.54
N GLN A 152 -1.28 7.83 2.00
CA GLN A 152 -0.92 6.84 3.02
C GLN A 152 -0.95 7.38 4.47
N SER A 153 -1.46 8.59 4.71
CA SER A 153 -1.54 9.12 6.08
C SER A 153 -2.75 10.02 6.30
N MET A 154 -3.32 9.96 7.52
CA MET A 154 -4.44 10.82 7.92
C MET A 154 -4.08 12.31 7.89
N SER A 155 -2.86 12.67 8.33
CA SER A 155 -2.42 14.07 8.34
C SER A 155 -2.26 14.59 6.92
N LEU A 156 -1.67 13.79 6.03
CA LEU A 156 -1.50 14.16 4.63
C LEU A 156 -2.84 14.29 3.92
N SER A 157 -3.76 13.33 4.13
CA SER A 157 -5.12 13.41 3.59
C SER A 157 -5.82 14.70 4.04
N HIS A 158 -5.69 15.07 5.33
CA HIS A 158 -6.23 16.33 5.81
C HIS A 158 -5.64 17.54 5.07
N PHE A 159 -4.32 17.63 4.94
CA PHE A 159 -3.67 18.76 4.27
C PHE A 159 -4.04 18.90 2.79
N VAL A 160 -4.16 17.79 2.08
CA VAL A 160 -4.48 17.83 0.64
C VAL A 160 -5.98 17.96 0.35
N LEU A 161 -6.85 17.60 1.30
CA LEU A 161 -8.30 17.68 1.11
C LEU A 161 -8.90 19.00 1.61
N ASP A 162 -8.43 19.52 2.77
CA ASP A 162 -8.95 20.75 3.34
C ASP A 162 -8.48 21.97 2.52
N PRO A 163 -9.43 22.76 1.97
CA PRO A 163 -9.12 23.88 1.07
C PRO A 163 -8.29 24.99 1.74
N GLN A 164 -8.26 25.09 3.07
CA GLN A 164 -7.47 26.10 3.78
C GLN A 164 -5.96 25.98 3.47
N PHE A 165 -5.45 24.78 3.21
CA PHE A 165 -4.04 24.54 2.93
C PHE A 165 -3.65 24.81 1.46
N LYS A 166 -4.62 25.01 0.57
CA LYS A 166 -4.43 25.32 -0.86
C LYS A 166 -3.62 24.26 -1.63
N LEU A 167 -3.58 23.01 -1.15
CA LEU A 167 -2.89 21.89 -1.79
C LEU A 167 -3.80 21.06 -2.71
N ARG A 168 -5.13 21.13 -2.50
CA ARG A 168 -6.11 20.32 -3.24
C ARG A 168 -6.08 20.57 -4.75
N ASP A 169 -6.12 21.83 -5.17
CA ASP A 169 -6.20 22.16 -6.60
C ASP A 169 -4.90 21.85 -7.36
N PRO A 170 -3.70 22.14 -6.82
CA PRO A 170 -2.43 21.65 -7.39
C PRO A 170 -2.39 20.11 -7.50
N LEU A 171 -2.79 19.38 -6.46
CA LEU A 171 -2.82 17.93 -6.49
C LEU A 171 -3.76 17.40 -7.59
N ILE A 172 -4.95 17.99 -7.75
CA ILE A 172 -5.89 17.62 -8.81
C ILE A 172 -5.24 17.81 -10.18
N GLN A 173 -4.49 18.90 -10.40
CA GLN A 173 -3.80 19.14 -11.66
C GLN A 173 -2.73 18.09 -11.94
N GLU A 174 -1.93 17.71 -10.93
CA GLU A 174 -0.94 16.65 -11.06
C GLU A 174 -1.56 15.29 -11.34
N LEU A 175 -2.64 14.92 -10.62
CA LEU A 175 -3.37 13.67 -10.85
C LEU A 175 -3.94 13.60 -12.27
N VAL A 176 -4.52 14.67 -12.77
CA VAL A 176 -5.04 14.75 -14.14
C VAL A 176 -3.91 14.58 -15.15
N ALA A 177 -2.79 15.28 -14.97
CA ALA A 177 -1.62 15.15 -15.85
C ALA A 177 -1.03 13.73 -15.81
N ALA A 178 -0.91 13.13 -14.63
CA ALA A 178 -0.43 11.76 -14.49
C ALA A 178 -1.37 10.72 -15.13
N THR A 179 -2.66 11.03 -15.23
CA THR A 179 -3.66 10.14 -15.83
C THR A 179 -3.66 10.19 -17.37
N GLU A 180 -2.93 11.13 -18.01
CA GLU A 180 -2.95 11.27 -19.47
C GLU A 180 -2.66 9.97 -20.25
N PRO A 181 -1.65 9.15 -19.92
CA PRO A 181 -1.38 7.90 -20.63
C PRO A 181 -2.30 6.73 -20.23
N TYR A 182 -3.30 6.97 -19.38
CA TYR A 182 -4.23 5.97 -18.84
C TYR A 182 -5.66 6.26 -19.27
N ASP A 183 -6.54 5.26 -19.19
CA ASP A 183 -7.95 5.37 -19.55
C ASP A 183 -8.79 6.01 -18.43
N GLY A 184 -8.26 6.07 -17.23
CA GLY A 184 -8.89 6.68 -16.08
C GLY A 184 -8.02 6.66 -14.83
N LEU A 185 -8.59 7.15 -13.75
CA LEU A 185 -7.98 7.22 -12.44
C LEU A 185 -8.81 6.43 -11.43
N ASP A 186 -8.12 5.67 -10.58
CA ASP A 186 -8.68 4.99 -9.42
C ASP A 186 -8.13 5.67 -8.15
N VAL A 187 -9.02 6.21 -7.31
CA VAL A 187 -8.66 6.90 -6.07
C VAL A 187 -8.80 5.94 -4.90
N ASP A 188 -7.67 5.57 -4.33
CA ASP A 188 -7.57 4.67 -3.19
C ASP A 188 -7.01 5.39 -1.95
N TYR A 189 -7.84 6.27 -1.36
CA TYR A 189 -7.50 7.06 -0.18
C TYR A 189 -8.10 6.43 1.07
N GLU A 190 -7.33 5.63 1.80
CA GLU A 190 -7.81 4.85 2.94
C GLU A 190 -7.72 5.57 4.29
N TYR A 191 -6.90 6.60 4.39
CA TYR A 191 -6.58 7.29 5.64
C TYR A 191 -7.17 8.71 5.65
N ILE A 192 -8.50 8.82 5.59
CA ILE A 192 -9.20 10.12 5.63
C ILE A 192 -9.73 10.36 7.04
N PRO A 193 -9.38 11.50 7.70
CA PRO A 193 -9.98 11.86 8.98
C PRO A 193 -11.50 12.08 8.88
N GLY A 194 -12.25 11.70 9.90
CA GLY A 194 -13.72 11.81 9.91
C GLY A 194 -14.24 13.22 9.60
N LYS A 195 -13.52 14.25 10.03
CA LYS A 195 -13.85 15.67 9.77
C LYS A 195 -13.74 16.07 8.29
N ASP A 196 -12.98 15.33 7.49
CA ASP A 196 -12.69 15.65 6.08
C ASP A 196 -13.59 14.93 5.07
N GLY A 197 -14.58 14.19 5.51
CA GLY A 197 -15.50 13.48 4.61
C GLY A 197 -16.18 14.39 3.56
N ARG A 198 -16.57 15.64 3.96
CA ARG A 198 -17.10 16.62 3.02
C ARG A 198 -16.02 17.11 2.04
N HIS A 199 -14.82 17.37 2.52
CA HIS A 199 -13.70 17.81 1.68
C HIS A 199 -13.31 16.73 0.67
N PHE A 200 -13.42 15.45 1.04
CA PHE A 200 -13.18 14.33 0.13
C PHE A 200 -14.21 14.29 -1.02
N LEU A 201 -15.50 14.46 -0.71
CA LEU A 201 -16.52 14.54 -1.76
C LEU A 201 -16.32 15.75 -2.70
N GLU A 202 -15.94 16.90 -2.16
CA GLU A 202 -15.59 18.08 -2.96
C GLU A 202 -14.35 17.81 -3.84
N PHE A 203 -13.33 17.17 -3.30
CA PHE A 203 -12.14 16.75 -4.05
C PHE A 203 -12.51 15.83 -5.22
N LEU A 204 -13.30 14.78 -4.97
CA LEU A 204 -13.75 13.85 -6.00
C LEU A 204 -14.57 14.57 -7.09
N THR A 205 -15.45 15.50 -6.71
CA THR A 205 -16.26 16.30 -7.64
C THR A 205 -15.39 17.15 -8.55
N HIS A 206 -14.41 17.86 -8.00
CA HIS A 206 -13.49 18.68 -8.77
C HIS A 206 -12.58 17.82 -9.67
N LEU A 207 -12.09 16.71 -9.14
CA LEU A 207 -11.25 15.77 -9.88
C LEU A 207 -12.02 15.17 -11.07
N LYS A 208 -13.25 14.67 -10.86
CA LYS A 208 -14.08 14.13 -11.95
C LYS A 208 -14.32 15.16 -13.05
N LYS A 209 -14.63 16.40 -12.67
CA LYS A 209 -14.81 17.49 -13.64
C LYS A 209 -13.54 17.74 -14.47
N LYS A 210 -12.36 17.68 -13.86
CA LYS A 210 -11.07 17.92 -14.52
C LYS A 210 -10.60 16.75 -15.37
N LEU A 211 -10.95 15.51 -15.01
CA LEU A 211 -10.68 14.31 -15.80
C LEU A 211 -11.44 14.26 -17.13
N GLY A 212 -12.52 15.04 -17.28
CA GLY A 212 -13.31 15.10 -18.51
C GLY A 212 -13.91 13.72 -18.86
N ASN A 213 -13.54 13.19 -20.01
CA ASN A 213 -14.05 11.91 -20.52
C ASN A 213 -13.37 10.68 -19.87
N LYS A 214 -12.26 10.87 -19.16
CA LYS A 214 -11.59 9.76 -18.47
C LYS A 214 -12.43 9.29 -17.28
N LYS A 215 -12.37 7.98 -17.01
CA LYS A 215 -13.14 7.38 -15.94
C LYS A 215 -12.53 7.69 -14.57
N LEU A 216 -13.40 7.91 -13.58
CA LEU A 216 -13.04 7.99 -12.17
C LEU A 216 -13.62 6.78 -11.45
N ARG A 217 -12.76 5.98 -10.83
CA ARG A 217 -13.09 4.94 -9.88
C ARG A 217 -12.69 5.38 -8.48
N VAL A 218 -13.37 4.87 -7.46
CA VAL A 218 -13.05 5.18 -6.07
C VAL A 218 -13.10 3.90 -5.24
N CYS A 219 -11.99 3.57 -4.58
CA CYS A 219 -11.95 2.50 -3.60
C CYS A 219 -12.57 2.98 -2.29
N VAL A 220 -13.37 2.12 -1.68
CA VAL A 220 -14.03 2.38 -0.41
C VAL A 220 -13.89 1.21 0.55
N LYS A 221 -13.73 1.50 1.82
CA LYS A 221 -13.66 0.44 2.86
C LYS A 221 -14.99 -0.29 2.97
N ALA A 222 -14.93 -1.60 3.20
CA ALA A 222 -16.11 -2.42 3.43
C ALA A 222 -16.99 -1.90 4.57
N ARG A 223 -18.30 -1.94 4.37
CA ARG A 223 -19.33 -1.59 5.34
C ARG A 223 -20.44 -2.62 5.31
N VAL A 224 -20.95 -2.98 6.47
CA VAL A 224 -22.13 -3.85 6.64
C VAL A 224 -23.37 -3.08 7.08
N ARG A 225 -23.24 -1.78 7.28
CA ARG A 225 -24.31 -0.85 7.69
C ARG A 225 -23.87 0.59 7.49
N GLU A 226 -24.79 1.51 7.51
CA GLU A 226 -24.50 2.93 7.57
C GLU A 226 -23.76 3.31 8.86
N LEU A 227 -22.74 4.15 8.72
CA LEU A 227 -21.97 4.71 9.83
C LEU A 227 -22.26 6.20 9.94
N GLN A 228 -22.42 6.67 11.17
CA GLN A 228 -22.52 8.11 11.43
C GLN A 228 -21.18 8.80 11.06
N ASN A 229 -21.26 9.88 10.28
CA ASN A 229 -20.09 10.63 9.81
C ASN A 229 -19.08 9.77 8.99
N ASP A 230 -19.59 8.81 8.21
CA ASP A 230 -18.73 8.01 7.33
C ASP A 230 -18.06 8.92 6.28
N VAL A 231 -16.74 8.78 6.14
CA VAL A 231 -15.95 9.48 5.11
C VAL A 231 -16.16 8.85 3.73
N TYR A 232 -16.71 7.64 3.67
CA TYR A 232 -17.04 6.90 2.44
C TYR A 232 -18.56 6.69 2.30
N PRO A 233 -19.36 7.74 2.16
CA PRO A 233 -20.81 7.59 1.95
C PRO A 233 -21.06 7.07 0.54
N TYR A 234 -21.22 5.75 0.39
CA TYR A 234 -21.26 5.02 -0.88
C TYR A 234 -22.18 5.67 -1.92
N LYS A 235 -23.42 6.01 -1.51
CA LYS A 235 -24.39 6.65 -2.39
C LYS A 235 -23.84 7.95 -2.99
N LYS A 236 -23.32 8.86 -2.15
CA LYS A 236 -22.79 10.16 -2.62
C LYS A 236 -21.56 10.00 -3.50
N ILE A 237 -20.67 9.06 -3.18
CA ILE A 237 -19.49 8.77 -4.01
C ILE A 237 -19.95 8.21 -5.37
N SER A 238 -20.93 7.32 -5.40
CA SER A 238 -21.47 6.74 -6.65
C SER A 238 -22.17 7.75 -7.56
N GLU A 239 -22.68 8.85 -7.00
CA GLU A 239 -23.24 9.97 -7.78
C GLU A 239 -22.15 10.78 -8.48
N ILE A 240 -20.91 10.79 -7.96
CA ILE A 240 -19.77 11.53 -8.50
C ILE A 240 -18.92 10.64 -9.43
N ALA A 241 -18.56 9.44 -8.95
CA ALA A 241 -17.69 8.51 -9.67
C ALA A 241 -18.41 7.70 -10.74
N ASP A 242 -17.67 7.17 -11.71
CA ASP A 242 -18.18 6.23 -12.70
C ASP A 242 -18.42 4.85 -12.08
N SER A 243 -17.58 4.45 -11.10
CA SER A 243 -17.78 3.24 -10.29
C SER A 243 -17.13 3.37 -8.92
N ILE A 244 -17.61 2.59 -7.96
CA ILE A 244 -16.96 2.39 -6.67
C ILE A 244 -16.53 0.94 -6.51
N MET A 245 -15.32 0.72 -6.03
CA MET A 245 -14.80 -0.58 -5.68
C MET A 245 -14.82 -0.73 -4.15
N VAL A 246 -15.63 -1.64 -3.67
CA VAL A 246 -15.71 -1.98 -2.25
C VAL A 246 -14.65 -3.01 -1.91
N MET A 247 -13.69 -2.66 -1.07
CA MET A 247 -12.63 -3.54 -0.60
C MET A 247 -13.20 -4.55 0.41
N ALA A 248 -13.88 -5.58 -0.09
CA ALA A 248 -14.53 -6.60 0.73
C ALA A 248 -13.52 -7.70 1.14
N TYR A 249 -12.43 -7.28 1.75
CA TYR A 249 -11.35 -8.09 2.30
C TYR A 249 -10.74 -7.40 3.53
N ASP A 250 -9.75 -8.05 4.17
CA ASP A 250 -9.20 -7.65 5.47
C ASP A 250 -10.26 -7.60 6.59
N GLU A 251 -11.20 -8.56 6.61
CA GLU A 251 -12.07 -8.79 7.76
C GLU A 251 -11.23 -9.09 8.99
N HIS A 252 -10.22 -9.95 8.82
CA HIS A 252 -9.13 -10.14 9.76
C HIS A 252 -7.81 -9.63 9.15
N TRP A 253 -7.08 -8.82 9.89
CA TRP A 253 -5.83 -8.18 9.45
C TRP A 253 -4.69 -8.42 10.45
N SER A 254 -3.48 -7.98 10.13
CA SER A 254 -2.24 -8.29 10.88
C SER A 254 -2.29 -8.03 12.39
N THR A 255 -3.16 -7.15 12.89
CA THR A 255 -3.30 -6.84 14.32
C THR A 255 -4.61 -7.32 14.93
N SER A 256 -5.49 -7.94 14.16
CA SER A 256 -6.72 -8.59 14.67
C SER A 256 -6.42 -10.00 15.22
N ALA A 257 -7.43 -10.65 15.76
CA ALA A 257 -7.38 -12.09 15.99
C ALA A 257 -7.26 -12.85 14.64
N PRO A 258 -6.68 -14.07 14.64
CA PRO A 258 -6.67 -14.93 13.46
C PRO A 258 -8.07 -15.20 12.91
N GLY A 259 -8.18 -15.28 11.58
CA GLY A 259 -9.43 -15.55 10.89
C GLY A 259 -9.34 -15.33 9.38
N GLU A 260 -10.45 -15.58 8.70
CA GLU A 260 -10.54 -15.42 7.25
C GLU A 260 -10.27 -13.98 6.83
N VAL A 261 -9.55 -13.82 5.72
CA VAL A 261 -9.35 -12.49 5.12
C VAL A 261 -10.68 -11.91 4.63
N ALA A 262 -11.59 -12.76 4.18
CA ALA A 262 -12.90 -12.40 3.67
C ALA A 262 -13.90 -13.56 3.84
N SER A 263 -14.55 -13.66 5.00
CA SER A 263 -15.51 -14.75 5.24
C SER A 263 -16.77 -14.60 4.37
N MET A 264 -17.40 -15.72 4.04
CA MET A 264 -18.58 -15.75 3.18
C MET A 264 -19.73 -14.91 3.75
N ASP A 265 -19.99 -15.05 5.04
CA ASP A 265 -21.10 -14.35 5.71
C ASP A 265 -20.84 -12.83 5.79
N TRP A 266 -19.63 -12.44 6.13
CA TRP A 266 -19.26 -11.03 6.17
C TRP A 266 -19.32 -10.41 4.77
N CYS A 267 -18.77 -11.07 3.75
CA CYS A 267 -18.84 -10.63 2.35
C CYS A 267 -20.28 -10.46 1.88
N ARG A 268 -21.18 -11.37 2.25
CA ARG A 268 -22.63 -11.26 1.96
C ARG A 268 -23.22 -10.00 2.56
N ARG A 269 -22.99 -9.73 3.83
CA ARG A 269 -23.49 -8.52 4.52
C ARG A 269 -22.91 -7.24 3.93
N VAL A 270 -21.64 -7.27 3.51
CA VAL A 270 -21.01 -6.14 2.80
C VAL A 270 -21.71 -5.89 1.46
N ALA A 271 -21.96 -6.96 0.68
CA ALA A 271 -22.64 -6.84 -0.62
C ALA A 271 -24.10 -6.38 -0.49
N GLU A 272 -24.84 -6.87 0.50
CA GLU A 272 -26.21 -6.42 0.83
C GLU A 272 -26.25 -4.91 1.08
N TYR A 273 -25.34 -4.43 1.95
CA TYR A 273 -25.26 -3.00 2.23
C TYR A 273 -24.84 -2.22 0.98
N ALA A 274 -23.83 -2.66 0.25
CA ALA A 274 -23.35 -1.98 -0.95
C ALA A 274 -24.45 -1.86 -2.02
N LEU A 275 -25.16 -2.95 -2.33
CA LEU A 275 -26.28 -2.97 -3.29
C LEU A 275 -27.47 -2.09 -2.85
N SER A 276 -27.65 -1.89 -1.53
CA SER A 276 -28.68 -0.96 -1.03
C SER A 276 -28.32 0.52 -1.25
N GLN A 277 -27.04 0.84 -1.46
CA GLN A 277 -26.53 2.22 -1.57
C GLN A 277 -26.10 2.60 -2.98
N VAL A 278 -25.71 1.63 -3.80
CA VAL A 278 -25.05 1.85 -5.09
C VAL A 278 -25.76 1.09 -6.19
N PRO A 279 -26.08 1.74 -7.32
CA PRO A 279 -26.59 1.04 -8.49
C PRO A 279 -25.64 -0.09 -8.92
N ALA A 280 -26.18 -1.26 -9.26
CA ALA A 280 -25.40 -2.46 -9.59
C ALA A 280 -24.41 -2.23 -10.76
N GLU A 281 -24.76 -1.34 -11.70
CA GLU A 281 -23.91 -0.96 -12.84
C GLU A 281 -22.69 -0.09 -12.44
N LYS A 282 -22.66 0.45 -11.22
CA LYS A 282 -21.54 1.22 -10.68
C LYS A 282 -20.79 0.50 -9.57
N LEU A 283 -21.34 -0.59 -9.05
CA LEU A 283 -20.77 -1.34 -7.96
C LEU A 283 -19.74 -2.37 -8.46
N VAL A 284 -18.55 -2.34 -7.89
CA VAL A 284 -17.51 -3.37 -8.04
C VAL A 284 -17.23 -3.97 -6.68
N MET A 285 -17.35 -5.30 -6.53
CA MET A 285 -17.03 -6.00 -5.29
C MET A 285 -15.61 -6.56 -5.35
N GLY A 286 -14.77 -6.16 -4.40
CA GLY A 286 -13.39 -6.61 -4.26
C GLY A 286 -13.30 -8.00 -3.65
N LEU A 287 -12.33 -8.79 -4.12
CA LEU A 287 -12.00 -10.13 -3.68
C LEU A 287 -10.49 -10.22 -3.44
N PRO A 288 -10.02 -10.86 -2.36
CA PRO A 288 -8.59 -11.05 -2.13
C PRO A 288 -8.06 -12.26 -2.90
N PHE A 289 -6.79 -12.19 -3.30
CA PHE A 289 -6.00 -13.31 -3.80
C PHE A 289 -4.93 -13.77 -2.81
N TYR A 290 -4.88 -13.19 -1.64
CA TYR A 290 -3.82 -13.41 -0.66
C TYR A 290 -4.32 -14.06 0.62
N GLY A 291 -3.35 -14.58 1.39
CA GLY A 291 -3.56 -15.06 2.74
C GLY A 291 -2.83 -14.24 3.78
N ARG A 292 -3.08 -14.52 5.04
CA ARG A 292 -2.40 -13.93 6.20
C ARG A 292 -2.01 -15.00 7.19
N SER A 293 -0.93 -14.74 7.94
CA SER A 293 -0.51 -15.59 9.06
C SER A 293 -0.47 -14.79 10.35
N TRP A 294 -0.76 -15.47 11.44
CA TRP A 294 -0.66 -14.95 12.81
C TRP A 294 0.27 -15.85 13.62
N VAL A 295 1.11 -15.22 14.43
CA VAL A 295 2.09 -15.88 15.26
C VAL A 295 1.76 -15.62 16.72
N GLU A 296 1.64 -16.67 17.52
CA GLU A 296 1.39 -16.62 18.95
C GLU A 296 2.48 -17.38 19.72
N PRO A 297 3.12 -16.78 20.72
CA PRO A 297 2.94 -15.40 21.19
C PRO A 297 3.50 -14.37 20.19
N LYS A 298 3.03 -13.11 20.25
CA LYS A 298 3.60 -12.01 19.45
C LYS A 298 5.05 -11.84 19.83
N LEU A 299 5.98 -12.02 18.87
CA LEU A 299 7.41 -12.03 19.11
C LEU A 299 7.99 -10.63 19.27
N ASN A 300 7.56 -9.66 18.46
CA ASN A 300 8.06 -8.29 18.58
C ASN A 300 7.23 -7.50 19.59
N ARG A 301 7.82 -7.21 20.76
CA ARG A 301 7.16 -6.47 21.85
C ARG A 301 8.09 -5.42 22.43
N ALA A 302 7.49 -4.33 22.92
CA ALA A 302 8.16 -3.40 23.81
C ALA A 302 7.99 -3.86 25.26
N TYR A 303 9.07 -3.93 26.02
CA TYR A 303 9.04 -4.29 27.43
C TYR A 303 9.22 -3.06 28.31
N ARG A 304 8.42 -2.99 29.36
CA ARG A 304 8.66 -2.06 30.46
C ARG A 304 9.66 -2.72 31.43
N PHE A 305 10.62 -1.94 31.93
CA PHE A 305 11.68 -2.48 32.80
C PHE A 305 11.15 -3.31 34.00
N PRO A 306 10.07 -2.94 34.72
CA PRO A 306 9.59 -3.74 35.85
C PRO A 306 9.18 -5.17 35.53
N VAL A 307 8.83 -5.48 34.26
CA VAL A 307 8.41 -6.83 33.87
C VAL A 307 9.56 -7.66 33.26
N LEU A 308 10.76 -7.10 33.12
CA LEU A 308 11.89 -7.82 32.52
C LEU A 308 12.34 -9.02 33.35
N ASN A 309 12.33 -8.93 34.67
CA ASN A 309 12.72 -10.05 35.53
C ASN A 309 11.80 -11.27 35.34
N ASP A 310 10.48 -11.03 35.18
CA ASP A 310 9.55 -12.11 34.92
C ASP A 310 9.83 -12.74 33.55
N VAL A 311 10.03 -11.92 32.51
CA VAL A 311 10.37 -12.38 31.15
C VAL A 311 11.66 -13.21 31.15
N LEU A 312 12.71 -12.76 31.82
CA LEU A 312 13.99 -13.48 31.90
C LEU A 312 13.82 -14.82 32.63
N THR A 313 13.05 -14.82 33.72
CA THR A 313 12.79 -16.04 34.53
C THR A 313 11.96 -17.04 33.77
N GLU A 314 10.85 -16.62 33.18
CA GLU A 314 9.90 -17.44 32.39
C GLU A 314 10.59 -18.11 31.18
N ASN A 315 11.57 -17.44 30.59
CA ASN A 315 12.30 -17.96 29.44
C ASN A 315 13.67 -18.57 29.79
N ASN A 316 13.94 -18.81 31.09
CA ASN A 316 15.15 -19.43 31.59
C ASN A 316 16.46 -18.74 31.12
N VAL A 317 16.43 -17.42 31.00
CA VAL A 317 17.61 -16.64 30.59
C VAL A 317 18.65 -16.70 31.68
N VAL A 318 19.74 -17.41 31.45
CA VAL A 318 20.82 -17.61 32.42
C VAL A 318 21.88 -16.52 32.39
N LYS A 319 21.93 -15.71 31.34
CA LYS A 319 22.95 -14.68 31.15
C LYS A 319 22.40 -13.45 30.44
N VAL A 320 22.66 -12.28 31.01
CA VAL A 320 22.47 -10.98 30.38
C VAL A 320 23.85 -10.36 30.15
N GLU A 321 24.18 -10.05 28.93
CA GLU A 321 25.44 -9.41 28.55
C GLU A 321 25.28 -7.91 28.38
N ARG A 322 26.37 -7.20 28.11
CA ARG A 322 26.35 -5.78 27.73
C ARG A 322 27.07 -5.57 26.41
N ARG A 323 26.41 -4.92 25.48
CA ARG A 323 26.98 -4.50 24.21
C ARG A 323 26.93 -2.97 24.18
N ASP A 324 28.10 -2.33 24.16
CA ASP A 324 28.26 -0.87 24.30
C ASP A 324 27.52 -0.27 25.51
N GLY A 325 27.57 -0.99 26.64
CA GLY A 325 26.90 -0.58 27.87
C GLY A 325 25.41 -0.93 27.99
N VAL A 326 24.77 -1.31 26.88
CA VAL A 326 23.32 -1.68 26.83
C VAL A 326 23.17 -3.16 27.18
N PRO A 327 22.31 -3.54 28.16
CA PRO A 327 22.04 -4.94 28.48
C PRO A 327 21.24 -5.58 27.34
N TRP A 328 21.63 -6.82 26.99
CA TRP A 328 20.94 -7.64 26.02
C TRP A 328 21.00 -9.12 26.39
N CYS A 329 20.05 -9.88 25.93
CA CYS A 329 20.04 -11.34 26.03
C CYS A 329 19.25 -11.92 24.86
N GLU A 330 19.39 -13.22 24.65
CA GLU A 330 18.64 -13.99 23.67
C GLU A 330 18.09 -15.26 24.30
N TYR A 331 16.98 -15.73 23.82
CA TYR A 331 16.34 -16.96 24.20
C TYR A 331 15.43 -17.48 23.10
N ASP A 332 15.21 -18.81 23.07
CA ASP A 332 14.34 -19.45 22.10
C ASP A 332 12.90 -19.54 22.62
N VAL A 333 11.94 -19.37 21.72
CA VAL A 333 10.52 -19.58 22.02
C VAL A 333 9.87 -20.47 20.96
N THR A 334 8.94 -21.32 21.39
CA THR A 334 8.06 -22.03 20.45
C THR A 334 6.89 -21.13 20.13
N ALA A 335 6.61 -20.97 18.83
CA ALA A 335 5.50 -20.18 18.34
C ALA A 335 4.46 -21.07 17.65
N HIS A 336 3.18 -20.77 17.87
CA HIS A 336 2.07 -21.32 17.09
C HIS A 336 1.76 -20.38 15.93
N VAL A 337 1.65 -20.91 14.71
CA VAL A 337 1.37 -20.14 13.50
C VAL A 337 0.05 -20.63 12.88
N SER A 338 -0.92 -19.73 12.79
CA SER A 338 -2.15 -19.93 12.03
C SER A 338 -2.05 -19.24 10.69
N VAL A 339 -2.43 -19.91 9.60
CA VAL A 339 -2.44 -19.36 8.24
C VAL A 339 -3.83 -19.50 7.65
N TRP A 340 -4.39 -18.38 7.20
CA TRP A 340 -5.66 -18.32 6.46
C TRP A 340 -5.34 -17.78 5.07
N PHE A 341 -5.76 -18.47 4.03
CA PHE A 341 -5.49 -18.09 2.65
C PHE A 341 -6.66 -18.45 1.73
N ASP A 342 -6.68 -17.84 0.58
CA ASP A 342 -7.68 -18.12 -0.44
C ASP A 342 -7.10 -18.95 -1.58
N ASP A 343 -7.89 -19.91 -2.04
CA ASP A 343 -7.67 -20.71 -3.24
C ASP A 343 -8.78 -20.44 -4.27
N ALA A 344 -8.69 -21.07 -5.43
CA ALA A 344 -9.70 -20.93 -6.47
C ALA A 344 -11.11 -21.25 -5.97
N TYR A 345 -11.26 -22.28 -5.13
CA TYR A 345 -12.56 -22.66 -4.60
C TYR A 345 -13.19 -21.54 -3.77
N SER A 346 -12.49 -21.05 -2.74
CA SER A 346 -13.02 -20.05 -1.82
C SER A 346 -13.30 -18.71 -2.54
N VAL A 347 -12.44 -18.29 -3.46
CA VAL A 347 -12.63 -17.09 -4.29
C VAL A 347 -13.87 -17.22 -5.17
N ILE A 348 -14.03 -18.35 -5.88
CA ILE A 348 -15.15 -18.56 -6.80
C ILE A 348 -16.48 -18.72 -6.06
N GLN A 349 -16.49 -19.34 -4.87
CA GLN A 349 -17.73 -19.40 -4.06
C GLN A 349 -18.20 -17.99 -3.66
N ARG A 350 -17.30 -17.08 -3.29
CA ARG A 350 -17.66 -15.68 -3.01
C ARG A 350 -18.11 -14.94 -4.29
N ALA A 351 -17.40 -15.13 -5.39
CA ALA A 351 -17.79 -14.54 -6.68
C ALA A 351 -19.19 -15.01 -7.11
N ARG A 352 -19.50 -16.30 -6.94
CA ARG A 352 -20.82 -16.87 -7.21
C ARG A 352 -21.89 -16.20 -6.34
N MET A 353 -21.65 -16.12 -5.02
CA MET A 353 -22.56 -15.43 -4.13
C MET A 353 -22.83 -13.99 -4.56
N TYR A 354 -21.79 -13.24 -4.94
CA TYR A 354 -21.95 -11.88 -5.45
C TYR A 354 -22.79 -11.83 -6.73
N LYS A 355 -22.53 -12.75 -7.67
CA LYS A 355 -23.31 -12.85 -8.90
C LYS A 355 -24.80 -13.15 -8.63
N ASP A 356 -25.08 -14.11 -7.73
CA ASP A 356 -26.44 -14.50 -7.33
C ASP A 356 -27.19 -13.34 -6.65
N MET A 357 -26.46 -12.43 -5.98
CA MET A 357 -27.02 -11.20 -5.40
C MET A 357 -27.22 -10.07 -6.41
N GLY A 358 -26.82 -10.25 -7.68
CA GLY A 358 -26.97 -9.25 -8.74
C GLY A 358 -25.75 -8.33 -8.94
N VAL A 359 -24.60 -8.63 -8.32
CA VAL A 359 -23.33 -7.93 -8.59
C VAL A 359 -22.87 -8.28 -10.01
N GLN A 360 -22.60 -7.26 -10.80
CA GLN A 360 -22.22 -7.41 -12.20
C GLN A 360 -20.73 -7.23 -12.46
N ARG A 361 -20.00 -6.69 -11.49
CA ARG A 361 -18.57 -6.33 -11.59
C ARG A 361 -17.82 -6.75 -10.35
N ILE A 362 -16.68 -7.38 -10.54
CA ILE A 362 -15.77 -7.79 -9.46
C ILE A 362 -14.36 -7.27 -9.71
N ALA A 363 -13.58 -7.17 -8.64
CA ALA A 363 -12.19 -6.79 -8.70
C ALA A 363 -11.33 -7.73 -7.85
N PHE A 364 -10.06 -7.90 -8.21
CA PHE A 364 -9.13 -8.75 -7.48
C PHE A 364 -7.89 -8.00 -7.01
N TRP A 365 -7.60 -8.11 -5.73
CA TRP A 365 -6.36 -7.65 -5.10
C TRP A 365 -5.48 -8.85 -4.78
N SER A 366 -4.36 -9.07 -5.42
CA SER A 366 -3.85 -8.45 -6.63
C SER A 366 -3.18 -9.52 -7.50
N MET A 367 -3.03 -9.24 -8.80
CA MET A 367 -2.39 -10.12 -9.78
C MET A 367 -0.99 -10.54 -9.30
N GLY A 368 -0.68 -11.83 -9.44
CA GLY A 368 0.55 -12.45 -8.96
C GLY A 368 0.47 -13.02 -7.55
N GLN A 369 -0.69 -12.95 -6.89
CA GLN A 369 -0.97 -13.56 -5.59
C GLN A 369 -2.01 -14.67 -5.68
N GLU A 370 -2.65 -14.80 -6.84
CA GLU A 370 -3.75 -15.73 -7.06
C GLU A 370 -3.31 -17.19 -7.12
N ASP A 371 -4.22 -18.06 -6.74
CA ASP A 371 -4.26 -19.43 -7.24
C ASP A 371 -4.62 -19.39 -8.73
N PRO A 372 -3.70 -19.79 -9.63
CA PRO A 372 -3.90 -19.62 -11.06
C PRO A 372 -5.11 -20.38 -11.63
N GLU A 373 -5.61 -21.41 -10.93
CA GLU A 373 -6.81 -22.13 -11.34
C GLU A 373 -8.08 -21.28 -11.31
N VAL A 374 -8.09 -20.20 -10.55
CA VAL A 374 -9.24 -19.28 -10.47
C VAL A 374 -9.71 -18.79 -11.84
N TRP A 375 -8.75 -18.62 -12.76
CA TRP A 375 -9.04 -18.10 -14.10
C TRP A 375 -9.82 -19.07 -14.99
N ASN A 376 -9.79 -20.36 -14.67
CA ASN A 376 -10.58 -21.38 -15.40
C ASN A 376 -12.09 -21.25 -15.13
N TYR A 377 -12.46 -20.54 -14.07
CA TYR A 377 -13.84 -20.42 -13.58
C TYR A 377 -14.44 -19.03 -13.78
N LEU A 378 -13.78 -18.17 -14.54
CA LEU A 378 -14.20 -16.79 -14.76
C LEU A 378 -14.27 -16.44 -16.23
N GLN A 379 -15.25 -15.64 -16.61
CA GLN A 379 -15.42 -15.11 -17.96
C GLN A 379 -15.93 -13.65 -17.89
N VAL A 380 -15.57 -12.84 -18.88
CA VAL A 380 -16.12 -11.51 -19.11
C VAL A 380 -17.20 -11.63 -20.18
N GLU A 381 -18.31 -10.89 -20.02
CA GLU A 381 -19.33 -10.77 -21.08
C GLU A 381 -18.70 -10.18 -22.34
N ASP A 382 -19.08 -10.71 -23.51
CA ASP A 382 -18.64 -10.23 -24.83
C ASP A 382 -19.13 -8.80 -25.13
#